data_0a35cbbc45a9f9cfcfdb94bb4954a558
#
_entry.id   0a35cbbc45a9f9cfcfdb94bb4954a558
#
_cell.length_a   1.000
_cell.length_b   1.000
_cell.length_c   1.000
_cell.angle_alpha   90.00
_cell.angle_beta   90.00
_cell.angle_gamma   90.00
#
_symmetry.space_group_name_H-M   'P 1'
#
loop_
_entity.id
_entity.type
_entity.pdbx_description
1 polymer ?
#
loop_
_entity_poly.entity_id
_entity_poly.type
_entity_poly.pdbx_seq_one_letter_code
_entity_poly.pdbx_strand_id
1 'polypeptide(L)'
;MAFVGENVKGMLTLGNGEIFEAIKQDMYTKGYTLFYKLLNASNYGVPQDRERIIIVGFRNDLNIEDFEFPKPLAQKVTLKKALKNMPEPKEEDVCDAPYSSRYMSRNRKRDWNEMSYTIPAMAKQVPLHPSSPDMIKLDKDLWKFGEDGITRRFSWREAAVIQTFPKDLEFVGDLTSKYKQIGNAVPVKLAEAVAKKVHKKLCECLECKNKELSQEVV
;
A
#
# COMPACT_ATOMS: atom_id res chain seq x y z
N MET A 1 -6.08 -18.10 16.65
CA MET A 1 -5.00 -17.32 16.03
C MET A 1 -5.57 -16.43 14.93
N ALA A 2 -4.84 -15.46 14.39
CA ALA A 2 -5.35 -14.50 13.41
C ALA A 2 -4.51 -14.47 12.14
N PHE A 3 -5.08 -13.94 11.05
CA PHE A 3 -4.34 -13.60 9.82
C PHE A 3 -4.73 -12.20 9.32
N VAL A 4 -3.87 -11.63 8.50
CA VAL A 4 -4.14 -10.39 7.76
C VAL A 4 -3.92 -10.66 6.28
N GLY A 5 -4.92 -10.34 5.47
CA GLY A 5 -4.87 -10.39 4.01
C GLY A 5 -4.96 -8.98 3.41
N GLU A 6 -4.32 -8.77 2.27
CA GLU A 6 -4.43 -7.52 1.51
C GLU A 6 -4.76 -7.81 0.05
N ASN A 7 -5.59 -6.96 -0.55
CA ASN A 7 -5.85 -7.03 -1.97
C ASN A 7 -6.23 -5.65 -2.54
N VAL A 8 -6.32 -5.57 -3.86
CA VAL A 8 -6.75 -4.35 -4.56
C VAL A 8 -8.25 -4.07 -4.33
N LYS A 9 -8.64 -2.80 -4.38
CA LYS A 9 -10.04 -2.36 -4.25
C LYS A 9 -11.01 -3.12 -5.17
N GLY A 10 -10.56 -3.45 -6.40
CA GLY A 10 -11.37 -4.16 -7.38
C GLY A 10 -11.86 -5.54 -6.92
N MET A 11 -11.23 -6.15 -5.92
CA MET A 11 -11.69 -7.39 -5.32
C MET A 11 -13.12 -7.31 -4.77
N LEU A 12 -13.51 -6.14 -4.26
CA LEU A 12 -14.87 -5.93 -3.70
C LEU A 12 -15.98 -5.97 -4.75
N THR A 13 -15.65 -5.68 -6.01
CA THR A 13 -16.63 -5.58 -7.11
C THR A 13 -16.45 -6.65 -8.17
N LEU A 14 -15.44 -7.50 -8.04
CA LEU A 14 -15.15 -8.57 -8.98
C LEU A 14 -16.30 -9.59 -8.99
N GLY A 15 -16.85 -9.88 -10.19
CA GLY A 15 -18.03 -10.74 -10.33
C GLY A 15 -19.24 -10.17 -9.58
N ASN A 16 -19.50 -8.86 -9.69
CA ASN A 16 -20.56 -8.16 -8.95
C ASN A 16 -20.51 -8.35 -7.42
N GLY A 17 -19.31 -8.61 -6.88
CA GLY A 17 -19.08 -8.86 -5.45
C GLY A 17 -19.17 -10.34 -5.03
N GLU A 18 -19.65 -11.22 -5.87
CA GLU A 18 -19.86 -12.65 -5.55
C GLU A 18 -18.55 -13.35 -5.16
N ILE A 19 -17.42 -12.98 -5.80
CA ILE A 19 -16.12 -13.58 -5.47
C ILE A 19 -15.69 -13.25 -4.06
N PHE A 20 -15.90 -12.00 -3.61
CA PHE A 20 -15.56 -11.61 -2.25
C PHE A 20 -16.48 -12.26 -1.22
N GLU A 21 -17.79 -12.41 -1.53
CA GLU A 21 -18.73 -13.15 -0.68
C GLU A 21 -18.33 -14.63 -0.57
N ALA A 22 -17.93 -15.26 -1.68
CA ALA A 22 -17.47 -16.65 -1.66
C ALA A 22 -16.22 -16.83 -0.78
N ILE A 23 -15.26 -15.89 -0.84
CA ILE A 23 -14.08 -15.90 0.04
C ILE A 23 -14.48 -15.78 1.50
N LYS A 24 -15.42 -14.89 1.84
CA LYS A 24 -15.92 -14.76 3.22
C LYS A 24 -16.55 -16.06 3.72
N GLN A 25 -17.39 -16.67 2.90
CA GLN A 25 -18.06 -17.93 3.23
C GLN A 25 -17.05 -19.06 3.41
N ASP A 26 -16.03 -19.17 2.54
CA ASP A 26 -14.97 -20.17 2.66
C ASP A 26 -14.18 -20.00 3.97
N MET A 27 -13.81 -18.77 4.33
CA MET A 27 -13.13 -18.51 5.59
C MET A 27 -14.01 -18.79 6.81
N TYR A 28 -15.29 -18.46 6.75
CA TYR A 28 -16.26 -18.80 7.81
C TYR A 28 -16.36 -20.31 8.03
N THR A 29 -16.46 -21.10 6.96
CA THR A 29 -16.51 -22.57 7.06
C THR A 29 -15.23 -23.17 7.61
N LYS A 30 -14.08 -22.47 7.45
CA LYS A 30 -12.80 -22.83 8.04
C LYS A 30 -12.60 -22.35 9.48
N GLY A 31 -13.63 -21.79 10.09
CA GLY A 31 -13.63 -21.38 11.50
C GLY A 31 -12.99 -20.01 11.75
N TYR A 32 -13.15 -19.06 10.81
CA TYR A 32 -12.70 -17.69 10.97
C TYR A 32 -13.82 -16.68 10.86
N THR A 33 -13.86 -15.72 11.78
CA THR A 33 -14.66 -14.49 11.67
C THR A 33 -13.81 -13.41 10.98
N LEU A 34 -14.37 -12.77 9.92
CA LEU A 34 -13.68 -11.80 9.11
C LEU A 34 -14.15 -10.37 9.37
N PHE A 35 -13.18 -9.47 9.48
CA PHE A 35 -13.36 -8.02 9.43
C PHE A 35 -12.60 -7.47 8.24
N TYR A 36 -13.19 -6.54 7.50
CA TYR A 36 -12.52 -5.97 6.33
C TYR A 36 -12.85 -4.49 6.17
N LYS A 37 -11.90 -3.75 5.64
CA LYS A 37 -12.05 -2.31 5.36
C LYS A 37 -11.18 -1.88 4.20
N LEU A 38 -11.69 -0.98 3.36
CA LEU A 38 -10.91 -0.29 2.36
C LEU A 38 -10.12 0.84 3.04
N LEU A 39 -8.79 0.77 2.98
CA LEU A 39 -7.90 1.75 3.57
C LEU A 39 -7.07 2.43 2.48
N ASN A 40 -6.85 3.75 2.61
CA ASN A 40 -5.87 4.46 1.79
C ASN A 40 -4.58 4.64 2.58
N ALA A 41 -3.47 4.14 2.05
CA ALA A 41 -2.16 4.18 2.68
C ALA A 41 -1.74 5.62 3.08
N SER A 42 -2.14 6.64 2.31
CA SER A 42 -1.83 8.04 2.61
C SER A 42 -2.35 8.50 3.98
N ASN A 43 -3.37 7.84 4.51
CA ASN A 43 -3.93 8.13 5.83
C ASN A 43 -3.11 7.54 7.00
N TYR A 44 -2.06 6.78 6.69
CA TYR A 44 -1.23 6.07 7.69
C TYR A 44 0.25 6.44 7.60
N GLY A 45 0.55 7.66 7.13
CA GLY A 45 1.91 8.18 7.06
C GLY A 45 2.72 7.67 5.86
N VAL A 46 2.04 7.09 4.86
CA VAL A 46 2.64 6.69 3.58
C VAL A 46 2.47 7.84 2.59
N PRO A 47 3.53 8.34 1.92
CA PRO A 47 3.43 9.43 0.95
C PRO A 47 2.89 8.95 -0.42
N GLN A 48 1.82 8.17 -0.41
CA GLN A 48 1.25 7.52 -1.59
C GLN A 48 -0.25 7.32 -1.45
N ASP A 49 -1.00 7.72 -2.45
CA ASP A 49 -2.40 7.36 -2.60
C ASP A 49 -2.51 5.93 -3.14
N ARG A 50 -2.80 5.00 -2.21
CA ARG A 50 -2.92 3.57 -2.49
C ARG A 50 -4.07 2.99 -1.68
N GLU A 51 -5.19 2.75 -2.35
CA GLU A 51 -6.35 2.09 -1.76
C GLU A 51 -6.21 0.57 -1.81
N ARG A 52 -6.37 -0.06 -0.65
CA ARG A 52 -6.32 -1.53 -0.50
C ARG A 52 -7.39 -2.01 0.45
N ILE A 53 -8.02 -3.11 0.11
CA ILE A 53 -8.85 -3.83 1.07
C ILE A 53 -7.92 -4.57 2.03
N ILE A 54 -8.10 -4.33 3.31
CA ILE A 54 -7.43 -5.09 4.37
C ILE A 54 -8.47 -6.01 4.99
N ILE A 55 -8.15 -7.28 5.08
CA ILE A 55 -8.99 -8.34 5.64
C ILE A 55 -8.26 -8.88 6.87
N VAL A 56 -8.94 -8.88 8.01
CA VAL A 56 -8.43 -9.47 9.26
C VAL A 56 -9.34 -10.62 9.63
N GLY A 57 -8.76 -11.80 9.78
CA GLY A 57 -9.50 -13.00 10.22
C GLY A 57 -9.03 -13.42 11.60
N PHE A 58 -9.99 -13.62 12.51
CA PHE A 58 -9.76 -14.23 13.82
C PHE A 58 -10.40 -15.59 13.87
N ARG A 59 -9.70 -16.58 14.44
CA ARG A 59 -10.25 -17.92 14.63
C ARG A 59 -11.41 -17.87 15.63
N ASN A 60 -12.51 -18.58 15.34
CA ASN A 60 -13.78 -18.47 16.05
C ASN A 60 -13.68 -18.82 17.54
N ASP A 61 -12.72 -19.69 17.95
CA ASP A 61 -12.47 -20.03 19.35
C ASP A 61 -11.96 -18.84 20.19
N LEU A 62 -11.59 -17.73 19.56
CA LEU A 62 -11.22 -16.51 20.25
C LEU A 62 -12.44 -15.68 20.68
N ASN A 63 -13.63 -15.96 20.15
CA ASN A 63 -14.89 -15.25 20.44
C ASN A 63 -14.78 -13.72 20.22
N ILE A 64 -14.06 -13.31 19.16
CA ILE A 64 -13.89 -11.89 18.80
C ILE A 64 -15.04 -11.48 17.89
N GLU A 65 -15.95 -10.67 18.41
CA GLU A 65 -17.17 -10.23 17.70
C GLU A 65 -16.99 -8.85 17.05
N ASP A 66 -16.00 -8.05 17.46
CA ASP A 66 -15.72 -6.72 16.95
C ASP A 66 -14.23 -6.51 16.68
N PHE A 67 -13.92 -5.66 15.69
CA PHE A 67 -12.54 -5.23 15.40
C PHE A 67 -12.51 -3.80 14.87
N GLU A 68 -11.75 -2.94 15.55
CA GLU A 68 -11.57 -1.56 15.13
C GLU A 68 -10.30 -1.41 14.30
N PHE A 69 -10.45 -1.09 13.00
CA PHE A 69 -9.34 -0.72 12.13
C PHE A 69 -8.64 0.56 12.61
N PRO A 70 -7.34 0.75 12.26
CA PRO A 70 -6.62 1.94 12.67
C PRO A 70 -7.31 3.22 12.17
N LYS A 71 -7.31 4.27 13.02
CA LYS A 71 -7.83 5.59 12.65
C LYS A 71 -6.83 6.32 11.76
N PRO A 72 -7.31 7.12 10.78
CA PRO A 72 -6.45 7.97 9.97
C PRO A 72 -5.63 8.93 10.83
N LEU A 73 -4.40 9.21 10.41
CA LEU A 73 -3.57 10.27 10.99
C LEU A 73 -4.11 11.65 10.59
N ALA A 74 -3.96 12.63 11.46
CA ALA A 74 -4.40 14.00 11.21
C ALA A 74 -3.66 14.67 10.04
N GLN A 75 -2.41 14.30 9.79
CA GLN A 75 -1.58 14.88 8.74
C GLN A 75 -1.05 13.81 7.80
N LYS A 76 -1.09 14.12 6.51
CA LYS A 76 -0.49 13.30 5.45
C LYS A 76 0.99 13.63 5.27
N VAL A 77 1.75 12.67 4.77
CA VAL A 77 3.15 12.84 4.41
C VAL A 77 3.23 13.13 2.91
N THR A 78 3.83 14.26 2.53
CA THR A 78 4.02 14.65 1.13
C THR A 78 5.30 14.05 0.54
N LEU A 79 5.41 14.05 -0.79
CA LEU A 79 6.63 13.67 -1.51
C LEU A 79 7.84 14.49 -1.07
N LYS A 80 7.67 15.82 -0.89
CA LYS A 80 8.71 16.71 -0.39
C LYS A 80 9.30 16.26 0.95
N LYS A 81 8.42 15.85 1.89
CA LYS A 81 8.85 15.36 3.21
C LYS A 81 9.53 13.99 3.12
N ALA A 82 8.98 13.10 2.30
CA ALA A 82 9.46 11.72 2.18
C ALA A 82 10.81 11.62 1.48
N LEU A 83 11.00 12.37 0.39
CA LEU A 83 12.20 12.35 -0.44
C LEU A 83 13.27 13.39 -0.01
N LYS A 84 13.02 14.11 1.09
CA LYS A 84 14.01 15.03 1.64
C LYS A 84 15.32 14.31 1.92
N ASN A 85 16.41 14.88 1.45
CA ASN A 85 17.76 14.32 1.63
C ASN A 85 17.98 12.94 0.97
N MET A 86 17.19 12.61 -0.06
CA MET A 86 17.52 11.49 -0.93
C MET A 86 18.68 11.93 -1.86
N PRO A 87 19.71 11.09 -2.06
CA PRO A 87 20.73 11.35 -3.05
C PRO A 87 20.12 11.30 -4.46
N GLU A 88 20.75 12.00 -5.41
CA GLU A 88 20.38 11.82 -6.82
C GLU A 88 20.56 10.36 -7.22
N PRO A 89 19.58 9.77 -7.91
CA PRO A 89 19.67 8.39 -8.32
C PRO A 89 20.70 8.20 -9.40
N LYS A 90 21.37 7.06 -9.41
CA LYS A 90 22.17 6.62 -10.54
C LYS A 90 21.26 6.26 -11.71
N GLU A 91 21.77 6.36 -12.94
CA GLU A 91 21.02 5.95 -14.15
C GLU A 91 20.51 4.51 -14.04
N GLU A 92 21.34 3.60 -13.53
CA GLU A 92 20.99 2.18 -13.30
C GLU A 92 19.87 1.94 -12.29
N ASP A 93 19.54 2.93 -11.46
CA ASP A 93 18.46 2.85 -10.47
C ASP A 93 17.10 3.30 -11.03
N VAL A 94 17.06 3.84 -12.24
CA VAL A 94 15.85 4.38 -12.89
C VAL A 94 15.48 3.54 -14.10
N CYS A 95 14.19 3.21 -14.24
CA CYS A 95 13.70 2.51 -15.43
C CYS A 95 13.68 3.47 -16.63
N ASP A 96 14.49 3.20 -17.63
CA ASP A 96 14.66 3.95 -18.90
C ASP A 96 13.74 3.45 -20.03
N ALA A 97 12.93 2.41 -19.76
CA ALA A 97 12.04 1.83 -20.77
C ALA A 97 11.16 2.91 -21.45
N PRO A 98 10.94 2.81 -22.77
CA PRO A 98 10.10 3.74 -23.53
C PRO A 98 8.72 3.93 -22.90
N TYR A 99 8.18 5.13 -23.05
CA TYR A 99 6.85 5.46 -22.56
C TYR A 99 5.78 5.01 -23.56
N SER A 100 4.88 4.13 -23.10
CA SER A 100 3.81 3.60 -23.95
C SER A 100 2.62 4.58 -24.04
N SER A 101 1.76 4.40 -25.06
CA SER A 101 0.49 5.13 -25.16
C SER A 101 -0.38 5.00 -23.90
N ARG A 102 -0.40 3.81 -23.29
CA ARG A 102 -1.09 3.59 -22.01
C ARG A 102 -0.48 4.42 -20.88
N TYR A 103 0.83 4.64 -20.87
CA TYR A 103 1.48 5.53 -19.90
C TYR A 103 1.02 6.97 -20.13
N MET A 104 0.96 7.40 -21.37
CA MET A 104 0.58 8.75 -21.80
C MET A 104 -0.95 8.99 -21.81
N SER A 105 -1.76 8.03 -21.39
CA SER A 105 -3.23 8.18 -21.35
C SER A 105 -3.75 9.02 -20.16
N ARG A 106 -2.88 9.40 -19.22
CA ARG A 106 -3.23 10.22 -18.04
C ARG A 106 -2.00 10.93 -17.49
N ASN A 107 -2.24 11.96 -16.67
CA ASN A 107 -1.15 12.58 -15.92
C ASN A 107 -0.48 11.55 -15.00
N ARG A 108 0.84 11.45 -15.07
CA ARG A 108 1.68 10.54 -14.25
C ARG A 108 2.54 11.28 -13.23
N LYS A 109 2.46 12.60 -13.18
CA LYS A 109 3.18 13.44 -12.24
C LYS A 109 2.29 13.91 -11.11
N ARG A 110 2.86 13.97 -9.91
CA ARG A 110 2.34 14.67 -8.74
C ARG A 110 3.38 15.67 -8.27
N ASP A 111 2.93 16.75 -7.65
CA ASP A 111 3.81 17.79 -7.13
C ASP A 111 4.45 17.41 -5.80
N TRP A 112 5.48 18.16 -5.44
CA TRP A 112 6.20 17.97 -4.18
C TRP A 112 5.33 18.01 -2.93
N ASN A 113 4.28 18.81 -2.94
CA ASN A 113 3.35 18.97 -1.80
C ASN A 113 2.17 17.98 -1.84
N GLU A 114 2.18 17.05 -2.77
CA GLU A 114 1.20 15.97 -2.89
C GLU A 114 1.76 14.63 -2.46
N MET A 115 0.90 13.61 -2.38
CA MET A 115 1.28 12.20 -2.26
C MET A 115 1.45 11.60 -3.66
N SER A 116 2.36 10.65 -3.81
CA SER A 116 2.54 9.91 -5.05
C SER A 116 1.28 9.19 -5.49
N TYR A 117 1.13 8.97 -6.78
CA TYR A 117 0.30 7.87 -7.27
C TYR A 117 0.80 6.53 -6.76
N THR A 118 -0.06 5.51 -6.81
CA THR A 118 0.33 4.13 -6.45
C THR A 118 1.59 3.71 -7.20
N ILE A 119 2.60 3.23 -6.47
CA ILE A 119 3.79 2.58 -7.03
C ILE A 119 3.38 1.17 -7.49
N PRO A 120 3.42 0.89 -8.81
CA PRO A 120 3.07 -0.42 -9.35
C PRO A 120 4.26 -1.39 -9.30
N ALA A 121 3.99 -2.68 -9.43
CA ALA A 121 5.01 -3.73 -9.55
C ALA A 121 5.78 -3.69 -10.89
N MET A 122 5.24 -2.98 -11.87
CA MET A 122 5.82 -2.88 -13.22
C MET A 122 6.65 -1.60 -13.35
N ALA A 123 7.97 -1.72 -13.45
CA ALA A 123 8.92 -0.61 -13.52
C ALA A 123 8.54 0.47 -14.55
N LYS A 124 8.18 0.07 -15.76
CA LYS A 124 7.79 0.99 -16.86
C LYS A 124 6.52 1.80 -16.60
N GLN A 125 5.72 1.45 -15.59
CA GLN A 125 4.48 2.14 -15.20
C GLN A 125 4.65 3.01 -13.95
N VAL A 126 5.82 3.05 -13.36
CA VAL A 126 6.13 3.88 -12.18
C VAL A 126 5.87 5.36 -12.50
N PRO A 127 5.26 6.13 -11.59
CA PRO A 127 4.98 7.55 -11.79
C PRO A 127 6.24 8.38 -12.04
N LEU A 128 6.05 9.57 -12.58
CA LEU A 128 7.11 10.55 -12.76
C LEU A 128 7.54 11.15 -11.43
N HIS A 129 8.84 11.43 -11.33
CA HIS A 129 9.40 12.20 -10.22
C HIS A 129 8.87 13.64 -10.25
N PRO A 130 8.65 14.30 -9.09
CA PRO A 130 8.14 15.67 -9.04
C PRO A 130 8.98 16.73 -9.75
N SER A 131 10.30 16.49 -9.93
CA SER A 131 11.18 17.39 -10.68
C SER A 131 10.98 17.31 -12.20
N SER A 132 10.26 16.31 -12.71
CA SER A 132 9.93 16.24 -14.12
C SER A 132 9.05 17.43 -14.52
N PRO A 133 9.13 17.93 -15.77
CA PRO A 133 8.19 18.92 -16.28
C PRO A 133 6.74 18.50 -16.12
N ASP A 134 5.84 19.47 -16.05
CA ASP A 134 4.41 19.19 -15.98
C ASP A 134 3.92 18.53 -17.27
N MET A 135 3.09 17.51 -17.11
CA MET A 135 2.47 16.88 -18.28
C MET A 135 1.36 17.78 -18.83
N ILE A 136 1.34 17.93 -20.14
CA ILE A 136 0.39 18.76 -20.89
C ILE A 136 -0.73 17.86 -21.41
N LYS A 137 -1.97 18.17 -21.07
CA LYS A 137 -3.14 17.47 -21.57
C LYS A 137 -3.42 17.91 -23.01
N LEU A 138 -3.50 16.95 -23.93
CA LEU A 138 -3.83 17.20 -25.33
C LEU A 138 -5.29 16.84 -25.64
N ASP A 139 -5.78 15.72 -25.06
CA ASP A 139 -7.15 15.24 -25.27
C ASP A 139 -7.61 14.41 -24.04
N LYS A 140 -8.82 13.84 -24.09
CA LYS A 140 -9.44 13.10 -22.99
C LYS A 140 -8.51 12.05 -22.37
N ASP A 141 -7.84 11.24 -23.19
CA ASP A 141 -6.94 10.18 -22.76
C ASP A 141 -5.56 10.31 -23.44
N LEU A 142 -5.11 11.56 -23.66
CA LEU A 142 -3.85 11.84 -24.32
C LEU A 142 -3.11 12.99 -23.63
N TRP A 143 -1.88 12.72 -23.21
CA TRP A 143 -0.97 13.65 -22.57
C TRP A 143 0.38 13.65 -23.29
N LYS A 144 1.11 14.75 -23.23
CA LYS A 144 2.53 14.81 -23.61
C LYS A 144 3.37 15.28 -22.44
N PHE A 145 4.68 15.03 -22.49
CA PHE A 145 5.63 15.62 -21.54
C PHE A 145 5.78 17.11 -21.80
N GLY A 146 6.06 17.86 -20.74
CA GLY A 146 6.55 19.23 -20.86
C GLY A 146 7.98 19.25 -21.42
N GLU A 147 8.39 20.39 -21.89
CA GLU A 147 9.67 20.57 -22.63
C GLU A 147 10.78 21.13 -21.74
N ASP A 148 10.43 21.72 -20.58
CA ASP A 148 11.38 22.42 -19.70
C ASP A 148 11.95 21.46 -18.64
N GLY A 149 12.95 20.66 -18.99
CA GLY A 149 13.69 19.83 -18.04
C GLY A 149 13.74 18.35 -18.39
N ILE A 150 14.23 17.54 -17.45
CA ILE A 150 14.42 16.10 -17.62
C ILE A 150 13.22 15.35 -17.09
N THR A 151 12.56 14.58 -17.95
CA THR A 151 11.47 13.68 -17.56
C THR A 151 12.05 12.35 -17.09
N ARG A 152 11.77 11.96 -15.84
CA ARG A 152 12.16 10.65 -15.30
C ARG A 152 11.09 10.04 -14.41
N ARG A 153 11.09 8.73 -14.31
CA ARG A 153 10.34 7.98 -13.29
C ARG A 153 11.02 8.10 -11.93
N PHE A 154 10.31 7.76 -10.85
CA PHE A 154 10.99 7.47 -9.59
C PHE A 154 11.99 6.34 -9.78
N SER A 155 13.18 6.47 -9.19
CA SER A 155 14.10 5.35 -9.02
C SER A 155 13.49 4.28 -8.09
N TRP A 156 14.04 3.05 -8.13
CA TRP A 156 13.57 2.01 -7.21
C TRP A 156 13.80 2.38 -5.73
N ARG A 157 14.87 3.12 -5.42
CA ARG A 157 15.16 3.61 -4.06
C ARG A 157 14.12 4.63 -3.60
N GLU A 158 13.77 5.58 -4.45
CA GLU A 158 12.69 6.53 -4.18
C GLU A 158 11.35 5.83 -4.03
N ALA A 159 11.05 4.86 -4.89
CA ALA A 159 9.85 4.04 -4.81
C ALA A 159 9.77 3.24 -3.49
N ALA A 160 10.91 2.70 -3.01
CA ALA A 160 10.99 2.03 -1.71
C ALA A 160 10.70 2.98 -0.55
N VAL A 161 11.27 4.18 -0.57
CA VAL A 161 11.01 5.23 0.44
C VAL A 161 9.53 5.67 0.41
N ILE A 162 8.93 5.80 -0.77
CA ILE A 162 7.50 6.10 -0.92
C ILE A 162 6.62 4.97 -0.34
N GLN A 163 7.04 3.71 -0.46
CA GLN A 163 6.41 2.55 0.18
C GLN A 163 6.78 2.42 1.67
N THR A 164 7.53 3.38 2.19
CA THR A 164 7.99 3.46 3.59
C THR A 164 8.88 2.31 4.05
N PHE A 165 9.61 1.68 3.14
CA PHE A 165 10.67 0.75 3.49
C PHE A 165 11.83 1.47 4.19
N PRO A 166 12.54 0.79 5.11
CA PRO A 166 13.80 1.30 5.67
C PRO A 166 14.79 1.65 4.55
N LYS A 167 15.55 2.74 4.74
CA LYS A 167 16.48 3.24 3.70
C LYS A 167 17.67 2.31 3.46
N ASP A 168 18.00 1.51 4.46
CA ASP A 168 19.09 0.52 4.49
C ASP A 168 18.66 -0.88 4.04
N LEU A 169 17.37 -1.06 3.70
CA LEU A 169 16.90 -2.35 3.19
C LEU A 169 17.41 -2.59 1.77
N GLU A 170 18.10 -3.71 1.60
CA GLU A 170 18.57 -4.17 0.30
C GLU A 170 17.51 -5.00 -0.42
N PHE A 171 17.31 -4.68 -1.71
CA PHE A 171 16.46 -5.46 -2.61
C PHE A 171 17.35 -6.27 -3.56
N VAL A 172 17.08 -7.56 -3.66
CA VAL A 172 17.88 -8.50 -4.46
C VAL A 172 17.34 -8.62 -5.88
N GLY A 173 18.22 -8.85 -6.84
CA GLY A 173 17.88 -9.06 -8.23
C GLY A 173 18.08 -7.83 -9.13
N ASP A 174 17.63 -7.96 -10.37
CA ASP A 174 17.70 -6.88 -11.35
C ASP A 174 16.75 -5.71 -11.04
N LEU A 175 16.85 -4.64 -11.82
CA LEU A 175 16.02 -3.45 -11.65
C LEU A 175 14.50 -3.77 -11.66
N THR A 176 14.07 -4.64 -12.59
CA THR A 176 12.66 -5.04 -12.69
C THR A 176 12.19 -5.81 -11.46
N SER A 177 13.04 -6.71 -10.95
CA SER A 177 12.78 -7.48 -9.72
C SER A 177 12.65 -6.58 -8.50
N LYS A 178 13.50 -5.56 -8.36
CA LYS A 178 13.41 -4.58 -7.28
C LYS A 178 12.07 -3.83 -7.30
N TYR A 179 11.67 -3.26 -8.44
CA TYR A 179 10.37 -2.61 -8.57
C TYR A 179 9.20 -3.55 -8.31
N LYS A 180 9.29 -4.82 -8.75
CA LYS A 180 8.26 -5.82 -8.51
C LYS A 180 8.09 -6.12 -7.02
N GLN A 181 9.18 -6.29 -6.28
CA GLN A 181 9.16 -6.48 -4.83
C GLN A 181 8.52 -5.27 -4.14
N ILE A 182 8.96 -4.05 -4.47
CA ILE A 182 8.46 -2.81 -3.88
C ILE A 182 6.98 -2.60 -4.20
N GLY A 183 6.57 -2.73 -5.46
CA GLY A 183 5.21 -2.44 -5.89
C GLY A 183 4.16 -3.45 -5.41
N ASN A 184 4.56 -4.72 -5.21
CA ASN A 184 3.68 -5.76 -4.67
C ASN A 184 3.54 -5.71 -3.15
N ALA A 185 4.45 -5.03 -2.46
CA ALA A 185 4.41 -4.96 -1.01
C ALA A 185 3.24 -4.11 -0.49
N VAL A 186 2.75 -4.46 0.69
CA VAL A 186 1.96 -3.57 1.52
C VAL A 186 2.89 -2.49 2.07
N PRO A 187 2.57 -1.19 1.96
CA PRO A 187 3.39 -0.14 2.56
C PRO A 187 3.65 -0.38 4.05
N VAL A 188 4.91 -0.27 4.47
CA VAL A 188 5.33 -0.73 5.81
C VAL A 188 4.53 -0.04 6.92
N LYS A 189 4.31 1.28 6.84
CA LYS A 189 3.55 2.01 7.86
C LYS A 189 2.06 1.63 7.89
N LEU A 190 1.46 1.28 6.75
CA LEU A 190 0.09 0.77 6.74
C LEU A 190 0.03 -0.60 7.40
N ALA A 191 0.97 -1.49 7.07
CA ALA A 191 1.07 -2.81 7.67
C ALA A 191 1.27 -2.71 9.19
N GLU A 192 2.16 -1.83 9.65
CA GLU A 192 2.41 -1.57 11.07
C GLU A 192 1.14 -1.08 11.81
N ALA A 193 0.41 -0.13 11.20
CA ALA A 193 -0.81 0.40 11.80
C ALA A 193 -1.88 -0.69 11.99
N VAL A 194 -2.04 -1.57 11.00
CA VAL A 194 -2.97 -2.71 11.07
C VAL A 194 -2.47 -3.74 12.09
N ALA A 195 -1.19 -4.12 12.02
CA ALA A 195 -0.60 -5.11 12.93
C ALA A 195 -0.72 -4.71 14.41
N LYS A 196 -0.51 -3.42 14.74
CA LYS A 196 -0.72 -2.91 16.10
C LYS A 196 -2.14 -3.12 16.60
N LYS A 197 -3.16 -2.92 15.75
CA LYS A 197 -4.56 -3.14 16.11
C LYS A 197 -4.89 -4.63 16.31
N VAL A 198 -4.40 -5.47 15.42
CA VAL A 198 -4.56 -6.94 15.53
C VAL A 198 -3.89 -7.45 16.80
N HIS A 199 -2.65 -7.04 17.06
CA HIS A 199 -1.91 -7.43 18.26
C HIS A 199 -2.65 -6.99 19.54
N LYS A 200 -3.08 -5.73 19.60
CA LYS A 200 -3.84 -5.21 20.74
C LYS A 200 -5.09 -6.06 21.01
N LYS A 201 -5.89 -6.34 19.96
CA LYS A 201 -7.12 -7.14 20.09
C LYS A 201 -6.85 -8.56 20.59
N LEU A 202 -5.76 -9.19 20.11
CA LEU A 202 -5.35 -10.52 20.55
C LEU A 202 -4.91 -10.51 22.02
N CYS A 203 -4.15 -9.52 22.47
CA CYS A 203 -3.75 -9.40 23.87
C CYS A 203 -4.95 -9.23 24.78
N GLU A 204 -5.90 -8.35 24.45
CA GLU A 204 -7.14 -8.16 25.22
C GLU A 204 -7.93 -9.48 25.34
N CYS A 205 -8.07 -10.24 24.26
CA CYS A 205 -8.76 -11.52 24.26
C CYS A 205 -8.05 -12.57 25.15
N LEU A 206 -6.74 -12.67 25.09
CA LEU A 206 -5.96 -13.64 25.86
C LEU A 206 -5.96 -13.31 27.35
N GLU A 207 -5.91 -12.04 27.72
CA GLU A 207 -6.01 -11.59 29.11
C GLU A 207 -7.40 -11.91 29.72
N CYS A 208 -8.49 -11.75 28.93
CA CYS A 208 -9.82 -12.14 29.36
C CYS A 208 -9.90 -13.65 29.63
N LYS A 209 -9.44 -14.47 28.69
CA LYS A 209 -9.43 -15.94 28.85
C LYS A 209 -8.61 -16.42 30.03
N ASN A 210 -7.47 -15.82 30.31
CA ASN A 210 -6.66 -16.18 31.46
C ASN A 210 -7.33 -15.84 32.80
N LYS A 211 -8.12 -14.75 32.86
CA LYS A 211 -8.92 -14.39 34.04
C LYS A 211 -10.09 -15.35 34.27
N GLU A 212 -10.78 -15.75 33.22
CA GLU A 212 -11.87 -16.74 33.30
C GLU A 212 -11.35 -18.09 33.83
N LEU A 213 -10.26 -18.61 33.26
CA LEU A 213 -9.62 -19.84 33.73
C LEU A 213 -9.14 -19.78 35.18
N SER A 214 -8.71 -18.60 35.64
CA SER A 214 -8.26 -18.41 37.03
C SER A 214 -9.43 -18.36 38.02
N GLN A 215 -10.66 -18.06 37.57
CA GLN A 215 -11.87 -18.03 38.40
C GLN A 215 -12.57 -19.39 38.47
N GLU A 216 -12.38 -20.26 37.47
CA GLU A 216 -12.92 -21.63 37.47
C GLU A 216 -12.12 -22.62 38.33
N VAL A 217 -10.93 -22.23 38.81
CA VAL A 217 -10.02 -23.07 39.62
C VAL A 217 -10.18 -22.78 41.13
N VAL A 218 -11.06 -21.89 41.52
CA VAL A 218 -11.43 -21.58 42.93
C VAL A 218 -12.79 -22.17 43.26
#